data_2ae4af902f41f9386ceb4f0610407c4e
#
_entry.id   2ae4af902f41f9386ceb4f0610407c4e
#
_cell.length_a   1.000
_cell.length_b   1.000
_cell.length_c   1.000
_cell.angle_alpha   90.00
_cell.angle_beta   90.00
_cell.angle_gamma   90.00
#
_symmetry.space_group_name_H-M   'P 1'
#
loop_
_entity.id
_entity.type
_entity.pdbx_description
1 polymer ?
#
loop_
_entity_poly.entity_id
_entity_poly.type
_entity_poly.pdbx_seq_one_letter_code
_entity_poly.pdbx_strand_id
1 'polypeptide(L)'
;MARALNLEADQILGAAEGSTIVSVGIEFPVVEVGDLHALRQSSANVEQFKRLSLNPVITGANADADDAFLVYVYCRNGSGEVSARMFDPLHGIPEDPATGSAAGALAGLLAQRDNINGHMRYQITQGLEMGRPSRIVVDVERINGQISTTRISGECVEVISGTLLL
;
A
#
# COMPACT_ATOMS: atom_id res chain seq x y z
N MET A 1 -7.96 12.07 -4.92
CA MET A 1 -6.95 11.43 -4.05
C MET A 1 -6.06 12.44 -3.34
N ALA A 2 -5.45 13.42 -4.01
CA ALA A 2 -4.52 14.38 -3.38
C ALA A 2 -5.07 15.02 -2.09
N ARG A 3 -6.28 15.59 -2.12
CA ARG A 3 -6.93 16.17 -0.94
C ARG A 3 -7.15 15.18 0.22
N ALA A 4 -7.32 13.89 -0.09
CA ALA A 4 -7.47 12.86 0.94
C ALA A 4 -6.15 12.59 1.67
N LEU A 5 -5.04 12.85 1.01
CA LEU A 5 -3.69 12.66 1.52
C LEU A 5 -3.04 13.97 2.00
N ASN A 6 -3.79 15.10 1.97
CA ASN A 6 -3.28 16.45 2.25
C ASN A 6 -2.05 16.81 1.39
N LEU A 7 -2.07 16.38 0.12
CA LEU A 7 -1.04 16.65 -0.89
C LEU A 7 -1.56 17.55 -2.00
N GLU A 8 -0.65 18.21 -2.71
CA GLU A 8 -0.95 18.87 -3.97
C GLU A 8 -1.04 17.84 -5.11
N ALA A 9 -1.77 18.18 -6.17
CA ALA A 9 -2.00 17.24 -7.26
C ALA A 9 -0.73 16.85 -8.03
N ASP A 10 0.23 17.76 -8.13
CA ASP A 10 1.52 17.55 -8.80
C ASP A 10 2.50 16.65 -8.01
N GLN A 11 2.25 16.44 -6.72
CA GLN A 11 3.00 15.50 -5.89
C GLN A 11 2.62 14.04 -6.13
N ILE A 12 1.48 13.79 -6.80
CA ILE A 12 1.00 12.43 -7.12
C ILE A 12 1.33 12.11 -8.57
N LEU A 13 2.07 11.02 -8.78
CA LEU A 13 2.37 10.52 -10.12
C LEU A 13 1.13 9.83 -10.72
N GLY A 14 0.86 10.11 -12.00
CA GLY A 14 -0.32 9.55 -12.68
C GLY A 14 -1.66 10.07 -12.14
N ALA A 15 -1.69 11.26 -11.51
CA ALA A 15 -2.91 11.83 -10.93
C ALA A 15 -4.07 11.97 -11.93
N ALA A 16 -3.79 12.10 -13.23
CA ALA A 16 -4.78 12.14 -14.30
C ALA A 16 -5.44 10.78 -14.57
N GLU A 17 -4.73 9.67 -14.24
CA GLU A 17 -5.20 8.29 -14.43
C GLU A 17 -5.92 7.74 -13.19
N GLY A 18 -5.92 8.49 -12.09
CA GLY A 18 -6.48 8.09 -10.81
C GLY A 18 -5.58 7.12 -10.02
N SER A 19 -6.09 6.63 -8.88
CA SER A 19 -5.45 5.56 -8.13
C SER A 19 -5.67 4.22 -8.82
N THR A 20 -4.67 3.33 -8.74
CA THR A 20 -4.83 1.93 -9.18
C THR A 20 -5.30 1.11 -7.99
N ILE A 21 -6.34 0.30 -8.18
CA ILE A 21 -6.77 -0.67 -7.17
C ILE A 21 -6.00 -1.97 -7.39
N VAL A 22 -5.40 -2.49 -6.34
CA VAL A 22 -4.66 -3.75 -6.35
C VAL A 22 -5.16 -4.65 -5.23
N SER A 23 -5.09 -5.98 -5.42
CA SER A 23 -5.57 -6.93 -4.42
C SER A 23 -4.74 -8.22 -4.42
N VAL A 24 -4.54 -8.76 -3.22
CA VAL A 24 -4.15 -10.15 -2.96
C VAL A 24 -5.12 -10.77 -1.94
N GLY A 25 -6.38 -10.32 -1.97
CA GLY A 25 -7.47 -10.71 -1.06
C GLY A 25 -8.26 -9.49 -0.61
N ILE A 26 -7.59 -8.46 -0.08
CA ILE A 26 -8.17 -7.15 0.26
C ILE A 26 -7.76 -6.15 -0.83
N GLU A 27 -8.70 -5.30 -1.23
CA GLU A 27 -8.47 -4.25 -2.23
C GLU A 27 -7.79 -3.03 -1.62
N PHE A 28 -6.74 -2.56 -2.30
CA PHE A 28 -5.99 -1.37 -1.90
C PHE A 28 -5.92 -0.38 -3.05
N PRO A 29 -6.53 0.80 -2.94
CA PRO A 29 -6.12 1.94 -3.74
C PRO A 29 -4.68 2.29 -3.44
N VAL A 30 -3.81 2.20 -4.44
CA VAL A 30 -2.39 2.57 -4.33
C VAL A 30 -2.13 3.89 -5.01
N VAL A 31 -1.30 4.72 -4.38
CA VAL A 31 -0.96 6.06 -4.85
C VAL A 31 0.55 6.21 -4.89
N GLU A 32 1.09 6.42 -6.07
CA GLU A 32 2.51 6.74 -6.25
C GLU A 32 2.74 8.24 -6.08
N VAL A 33 3.70 8.61 -5.23
CA VAL A 33 4.13 10.00 -5.06
C VAL A 33 5.52 10.21 -5.64
N GLY A 34 5.83 11.46 -6.00
CA GLY A 34 7.02 11.80 -6.76
C GLY A 34 8.33 11.57 -6.02
N ASP A 35 8.32 11.72 -4.70
CA ASP A 35 9.52 11.59 -3.87
C ASP A 35 9.22 11.29 -2.39
N LEU A 36 10.29 11.06 -1.62
CA LEU A 36 10.19 10.82 -0.18
C LEU A 36 9.66 12.02 0.61
N HIS A 37 9.81 13.23 0.10
CA HIS A 37 9.30 14.43 0.75
C HIS A 37 7.77 14.43 0.70
N ALA A 38 7.18 14.20 -0.46
CA ALA A 38 5.75 14.05 -0.64
C ALA A 38 5.18 12.88 0.20
N LEU A 39 5.90 11.73 0.23
CA LEU A 39 5.50 10.60 1.07
C LEU A 39 5.44 10.98 2.55
N ARG A 40 6.46 11.67 3.07
CA ARG A 40 6.52 12.11 4.48
C ARG A 40 5.46 13.15 4.82
N GLN A 41 5.14 14.05 3.89
CA GLN A 41 4.08 15.04 4.06
C GLN A 41 2.68 14.45 4.07
N SER A 42 2.48 13.31 3.41
CA SER A 42 1.17 12.70 3.31
C SER A 42 0.55 12.44 4.69
N SER A 43 -0.73 12.67 4.80
CA SER A 43 -1.52 12.40 6.02
C SER A 43 -2.98 12.21 5.66
N ALA A 44 -3.71 11.43 6.46
CA ALA A 44 -5.10 11.13 6.18
C ALA A 44 -6.02 12.31 6.53
N ASN A 45 -6.77 12.80 5.53
CA ASN A 45 -7.88 13.72 5.73
C ASN A 45 -9.18 12.90 5.87
N VAL A 46 -9.62 12.68 7.10
CA VAL A 46 -10.76 11.79 7.42
C VAL A 46 -12.04 12.15 6.66
N GLU A 47 -12.35 13.44 6.50
CA GLU A 47 -13.52 13.89 5.77
C GLU A 47 -13.45 13.53 4.27
N GLN A 48 -12.27 13.62 3.67
CA GLN A 48 -12.08 13.22 2.29
C GLN A 48 -12.08 11.69 2.14
N PHE A 49 -11.53 10.94 3.10
CA PHE A 49 -11.63 9.48 3.13
C PHE A 49 -13.10 9.03 3.17
N LYS A 50 -13.93 9.62 4.03
CA LYS A 50 -15.39 9.36 4.07
C LYS A 50 -16.08 9.64 2.74
N ARG A 51 -15.70 10.72 2.04
CA ARG A 51 -16.27 11.04 0.72
C ARG A 51 -15.84 10.04 -0.35
N LEU A 52 -14.58 9.60 -0.31
CA LEU A 52 -14.05 8.66 -1.29
C LEU A 52 -14.60 7.25 -1.06
N SER A 53 -14.83 6.84 0.19
CA SER A 53 -15.43 5.53 0.50
C SER A 53 -16.85 5.35 -0.06
N LEU A 54 -17.55 6.45 -0.33
CA LEU A 54 -18.88 6.42 -0.94
C LEU A 54 -18.84 6.42 -2.48
N ASN A 55 -17.65 6.44 -3.08
CA ASN A 55 -17.51 6.49 -4.54
C ASN A 55 -17.18 5.12 -5.12
N PRO A 56 -18.14 4.44 -5.77
CA PRO A 56 -17.96 3.07 -6.29
C PRO A 56 -16.88 2.96 -7.38
N VAL A 57 -16.50 4.07 -8.02
CA VAL A 57 -15.40 4.09 -9.00
C VAL A 57 -14.03 3.92 -8.31
N ILE A 58 -13.95 4.31 -7.06
CA ILE A 58 -12.68 4.32 -6.28
C ILE A 58 -12.61 3.12 -5.34
N THR A 59 -13.75 2.64 -4.85
CA THR A 59 -13.83 1.51 -3.90
C THR A 59 -14.11 0.16 -4.55
N GLY A 60 -14.39 0.15 -5.87
CA GLY A 60 -14.90 -1.04 -6.56
C GLY A 60 -16.41 -1.21 -6.41
N ALA A 61 -17.03 -1.89 -7.37
CA ALA A 61 -18.48 -2.06 -7.42
C ALA A 61 -19.05 -3.02 -6.34
N ASN A 62 -18.18 -3.70 -5.59
CA ASN A 62 -18.54 -4.70 -4.59
C ASN A 62 -18.10 -4.32 -3.17
N ALA A 63 -17.69 -3.06 -2.94
CA ALA A 63 -17.38 -2.61 -1.59
C ALA A 63 -18.68 -2.60 -0.76
N ASP A 64 -18.80 -3.53 0.18
CA ASP A 64 -19.83 -3.47 1.20
C ASP A 64 -19.64 -2.19 2.04
N ALA A 65 -20.73 -1.67 2.60
CA ALA A 65 -20.69 -0.43 3.38
C ALA A 65 -19.77 -0.51 4.62
N ASP A 66 -19.33 -1.71 4.98
CA ASP A 66 -18.37 -1.99 6.05
C ASP A 66 -16.91 -2.12 5.53
N ASP A 67 -16.69 -2.12 4.19
CA ASP A 67 -15.35 -2.09 3.63
C ASP A 67 -14.80 -0.67 3.67
N ALA A 68 -14.10 -0.34 4.74
CA ALA A 68 -13.54 0.97 4.91
C ALA A 68 -12.48 1.25 3.83
N PHE A 69 -12.54 2.45 3.31
CA PHE A 69 -11.61 2.95 2.33
C PHE A 69 -10.24 3.21 2.97
N LEU A 70 -9.27 2.41 2.59
CA LEU A 70 -7.88 2.51 3.03
C LEU A 70 -6.98 2.81 1.83
N VAL A 71 -5.86 3.51 2.05
CA VAL A 71 -4.99 3.96 0.96
C VAL A 71 -3.54 3.62 1.25
N TYR A 72 -2.88 2.96 0.30
CA TYR A 72 -1.46 2.67 0.35
C TYR A 72 -0.69 3.66 -0.52
N VAL A 73 0.06 4.55 0.12
CA VAL A 73 0.87 5.59 -0.56
C VAL A 73 2.30 5.10 -0.63
N TYR A 74 2.95 5.23 -1.79
CA TYR A 74 4.32 4.77 -1.95
C TYR A 74 5.17 5.69 -2.83
N CYS A 75 6.48 5.58 -2.64
CA CYS A 75 7.51 6.21 -3.45
C CYS A 75 8.57 5.16 -3.83
N ARG A 76 9.00 5.13 -5.09
CA ARG A 76 10.11 4.28 -5.54
C ARG A 76 11.43 4.98 -5.26
N ASN A 77 12.33 4.34 -4.51
CA ASN A 77 13.63 4.89 -4.13
C ASN A 77 14.77 4.41 -5.05
N GLY A 78 14.48 3.43 -5.91
CA GLY A 78 15.44 2.79 -6.80
C GLY A 78 14.92 1.48 -7.34
N SER A 79 15.80 0.65 -7.89
CA SER A 79 15.42 -0.66 -8.42
C SER A 79 15.06 -1.61 -7.27
N GLY A 80 13.77 -1.93 -7.15
CA GLY A 80 13.25 -2.84 -6.12
C GLY A 80 13.14 -2.25 -4.72
N GLU A 81 13.52 -0.99 -4.49
CA GLU A 81 13.37 -0.32 -3.19
C GLU A 81 12.18 0.63 -3.19
N VAL A 82 11.33 0.51 -2.19
CA VAL A 82 10.09 1.27 -2.04
C VAL A 82 9.95 1.76 -0.60
N SER A 83 9.55 3.00 -0.42
CA SER A 83 9.02 3.50 0.85
C SER A 83 7.52 3.62 0.76
N ALA A 84 6.80 3.25 1.82
CA ALA A 84 5.35 3.25 1.82
C ALA A 84 4.75 3.69 3.16
N ARG A 85 3.51 4.16 3.09
CA ARG A 85 2.64 4.47 4.24
C ARG A 85 1.25 3.92 3.99
N MET A 86 0.60 3.45 5.04
CA MET A 86 -0.74 2.89 4.99
C MET A 86 -1.69 3.70 5.86
N PHE A 87 -2.72 4.26 5.27
CA PHE A 87 -3.74 5.03 5.97
C PHE A 87 -5.08 4.31 5.97
N ASP A 88 -5.63 4.10 7.17
CA ASP A 88 -6.93 3.45 7.41
C ASP A 88 -7.74 4.18 8.51
N PRO A 89 -8.00 5.47 8.34
CA PRO A 89 -8.60 6.28 9.39
C PRO A 89 -10.07 5.92 9.68
N LEU A 90 -10.76 5.24 8.76
CA LEU A 90 -12.18 4.91 8.93
C LEU A 90 -12.39 3.68 9.80
N HIS A 91 -11.39 2.80 9.92
CA HIS A 91 -11.39 1.68 10.90
C HIS A 91 -10.77 2.04 12.25
N GLY A 92 -10.49 3.33 12.49
CA GLY A 92 -9.87 3.77 13.74
C GLY A 92 -8.36 3.52 13.82
N ILE A 93 -7.73 3.20 12.71
CA ILE A 93 -6.29 3.01 12.57
C ILE A 93 -5.75 4.15 11.69
N PRO A 94 -5.33 5.30 12.26
CA PRO A 94 -4.90 6.45 11.46
C PRO A 94 -3.81 6.09 10.46
N GLU A 95 -2.86 5.23 10.88
CA GLU A 95 -1.77 4.71 10.04
C GLU A 95 -1.35 3.33 10.58
N ASP A 96 -1.01 2.39 9.67
CA ASP A 96 -0.50 1.07 10.02
C ASP A 96 1.02 0.98 9.73
N PRO A 97 1.84 0.50 10.69
CA PRO A 97 3.30 0.46 10.51
C PRO A 97 3.81 -0.65 9.57
N ALA A 98 3.00 -1.69 9.30
CA ALA A 98 3.45 -2.84 8.51
C ALA A 98 2.28 -3.60 7.88
N THR A 99 1.99 -3.36 6.60
CA THR A 99 0.85 -3.94 5.88
C THR A 99 1.32 -4.93 4.82
N GLY A 100 1.44 -6.19 5.20
CA GLY A 100 1.95 -7.25 4.32
C GLY A 100 1.09 -7.47 3.07
N SER A 101 -0.25 -7.47 3.19
CA SER A 101 -1.18 -7.63 2.08
C SER A 101 -1.07 -6.51 1.05
N ALA A 102 -1.00 -5.24 1.50
CA ALA A 102 -0.80 -4.10 0.61
C ALA A 102 0.57 -4.14 -0.07
N ALA A 103 1.62 -4.50 0.68
CA ALA A 103 2.97 -4.67 0.14
C ALA A 103 3.02 -5.73 -0.97
N GLY A 104 2.37 -6.87 -0.75
CA GLY A 104 2.27 -7.96 -1.73
C GLY A 104 1.53 -7.53 -3.00
N ALA A 105 0.40 -6.86 -2.84
CA ALA A 105 -0.39 -6.35 -3.96
C ALA A 105 0.37 -5.28 -4.76
N LEU A 106 1.02 -4.32 -4.08
CA LEU A 106 1.85 -3.31 -4.71
C LEU A 106 3.02 -3.94 -5.48
N ALA A 107 3.75 -4.89 -4.90
CA ALA A 107 4.87 -5.55 -5.57
C ALA A 107 4.42 -6.28 -6.86
N GLY A 108 3.24 -6.91 -6.84
CA GLY A 108 2.63 -7.49 -8.04
C GLY A 108 2.36 -6.44 -9.13
N LEU A 109 1.81 -5.28 -8.76
CA LEU A 109 1.62 -4.16 -9.68
C LEU A 109 2.94 -3.66 -10.27
N LEU A 110 3.95 -3.46 -9.44
CA LEU A 110 5.26 -2.98 -9.87
C LEU A 110 5.92 -3.98 -10.84
N ALA A 111 5.88 -5.27 -10.52
CA ALA A 111 6.40 -6.32 -11.40
C ALA A 111 5.68 -6.35 -12.76
N GLN A 112 4.39 -6.03 -12.77
CA GLN A 112 3.62 -5.93 -14.01
C GLN A 112 4.00 -4.69 -14.82
N ARG A 113 4.19 -3.55 -14.16
CA ARG A 113 4.64 -2.30 -14.79
C ARG A 113 6.08 -2.39 -15.31
N ASP A 114 6.98 -3.00 -14.55
CA ASP A 114 8.37 -3.23 -14.95
C ASP A 114 8.49 -4.19 -16.15
N ASN A 115 7.44 -4.98 -16.41
CA ASN A 115 7.29 -5.88 -17.56
C ASN A 115 8.43 -6.88 -17.75
N ILE A 116 9.06 -7.32 -16.66
CA ILE A 116 10.16 -8.28 -16.63
C ILE A 116 9.59 -9.66 -16.25
N ASN A 117 9.89 -10.70 -17.05
CA ASN A 117 9.60 -12.08 -16.66
C ASN A 117 10.70 -12.63 -15.76
N GLY A 118 10.36 -13.55 -14.88
CA GLY A 118 11.23 -14.18 -13.92
C GLY A 118 11.00 -13.69 -12.50
N HIS A 119 12.00 -13.87 -11.67
CA HIS A 119 11.96 -13.54 -10.25
C HIS A 119 12.38 -12.07 -10.02
N MET A 120 11.57 -11.34 -9.27
CA MET A 120 11.85 -9.97 -8.83
C MET A 120 11.69 -9.89 -7.31
N ARG A 121 12.53 -9.09 -6.67
CA ARG A 121 12.48 -8.83 -5.24
C ARG A 121 12.29 -7.35 -4.98
N TYR A 122 11.28 -7.03 -4.19
CA TYR A 122 10.99 -5.68 -3.70
C TYR A 122 11.22 -5.61 -2.21
N GLN A 123 11.87 -4.56 -1.76
CA GLN A 123 12.07 -4.24 -0.36
C GLN A 123 11.28 -3.00 -0.02
N ILE A 124 10.28 -3.15 0.81
CA ILE A 124 9.37 -2.09 1.19
C ILE A 124 9.66 -1.67 2.63
N THR A 125 9.95 -0.39 2.82
CA THR A 125 10.11 0.22 4.13
C THR A 125 8.83 0.98 4.47
N GLN A 126 8.23 0.68 5.62
CA GLN A 126 6.97 1.26 6.11
C GLN A 126 7.10 1.65 7.59
N GLY A 127 6.29 2.57 8.08
CA GLY A 127 6.19 2.93 9.49
C GLY A 127 7.30 3.85 10.02
N LEU A 128 8.12 4.44 9.14
CA LEU A 128 9.19 5.37 9.54
C LEU A 128 8.62 6.60 10.26
N GLU A 129 7.58 7.19 9.73
CA GLU A 129 6.93 8.39 10.26
C GLU A 129 6.21 8.15 11.59
N MET A 130 5.90 6.88 11.87
CA MET A 130 5.33 6.42 13.15
C MET A 130 6.38 6.10 14.21
N GLY A 131 7.68 6.19 13.89
CA GLY A 131 8.76 5.70 14.75
C GLY A 131 8.78 4.17 14.93
N ARG A 132 8.13 3.43 14.03
CA ARG A 132 8.03 1.97 14.01
C ARG A 132 8.50 1.40 12.66
N PRO A 133 9.78 1.58 12.31
CA PRO A 133 10.29 1.14 11.02
C PRO A 133 10.10 -0.36 10.82
N SER A 134 9.47 -0.72 9.73
CA SER A 134 9.22 -2.11 9.32
C SER A 134 9.81 -2.35 7.95
N ARG A 135 10.42 -3.51 7.75
CA ARG A 135 11.01 -3.95 6.49
C ARG A 135 10.25 -5.17 5.99
N ILE A 136 9.56 -4.99 4.88
CA ILE A 136 8.78 -6.05 4.24
C ILE A 136 9.48 -6.42 2.94
N VAL A 137 9.81 -7.70 2.78
CA VAL A 137 10.42 -8.22 1.55
C VAL A 137 9.36 -8.98 0.78
N VAL A 138 9.21 -8.65 -0.50
CA VAL A 138 8.26 -9.31 -1.38
C VAL A 138 8.99 -9.89 -2.59
N ASP A 139 8.93 -11.20 -2.72
CA ASP A 139 9.40 -11.93 -3.88
C ASP A 139 8.22 -12.18 -4.82
N VAL A 140 8.36 -11.74 -6.07
CA VAL A 140 7.35 -11.89 -7.11
C VAL A 140 7.91 -12.71 -8.23
N GLU A 141 7.16 -13.70 -8.70
CA GLU A 141 7.49 -14.47 -9.91
C GLU A 141 6.47 -14.16 -11.00
N ARG A 142 6.98 -13.76 -12.16
CA ARG A 142 6.18 -13.46 -13.35
C ARG A 142 6.56 -14.39 -14.50
N ILE A 143 5.56 -15.12 -15.01
CA ILE A 143 5.73 -16.10 -16.08
C ILE A 143 4.78 -15.74 -17.21
N ASN A 144 5.30 -15.64 -18.43
CA ASN A 144 4.52 -15.32 -19.63
C ASN A 144 3.63 -14.08 -19.47
N GLY A 145 4.15 -13.05 -18.80
CA GLY A 145 3.44 -11.80 -18.64
C GLY A 145 2.45 -11.78 -17.48
N GLN A 146 2.29 -12.87 -16.73
CA GLN A 146 1.36 -12.97 -15.59
C GLN A 146 2.09 -13.21 -14.28
N ILE A 147 1.60 -12.62 -13.21
CA ILE A 147 2.10 -12.90 -11.87
C ILE A 147 1.65 -14.31 -11.47
N SER A 148 2.61 -15.21 -11.26
CA SER A 148 2.36 -16.58 -10.85
C SER A 148 2.39 -16.76 -9.33
N THR A 149 3.26 -16.01 -8.65
CA THR A 149 3.46 -16.13 -7.21
C THR A 149 3.90 -14.79 -6.62
N THR A 150 3.37 -14.50 -5.44
CA THR A 150 3.84 -13.41 -4.57
C THR A 150 4.08 -13.99 -3.18
N ARG A 151 5.32 -13.85 -2.66
CA ARG A 151 5.70 -14.27 -1.31
C ARG A 151 6.13 -13.08 -0.50
N ILE A 152 5.59 -12.97 0.70
CA ILE A 152 5.88 -11.89 1.65
C ILE A 152 6.69 -12.48 2.79
N SER A 153 7.75 -11.79 3.18
CA SER A 153 8.61 -12.14 4.30
C SER A 153 9.06 -10.89 5.06
N GLY A 154 9.51 -11.09 6.29
CA GLY A 154 10.01 -10.03 7.16
C GLY A 154 10.63 -10.62 8.41
N GLU A 155 11.38 -9.81 9.14
CA GLU A 155 11.93 -10.16 10.46
C GLU A 155 10.92 -9.79 11.55
N CYS A 156 10.71 -10.71 12.49
CA CYS A 156 9.83 -10.51 13.64
C CYS A 156 10.60 -10.68 14.93
N VAL A 157 10.21 -9.91 15.95
CA VAL A 157 10.75 -10.03 17.30
C VAL A 157 9.61 -10.53 18.21
N GLU A 158 9.86 -11.58 18.99
CA GLU A 158 8.89 -12.04 19.97
C GLU A 158 8.71 -11.00 21.07
N VAL A 159 7.48 -10.56 21.28
CA VAL A 159 7.13 -9.53 22.27
C VAL A 159 6.30 -10.11 23.41
N ILE A 160 5.45 -11.10 23.11
CA ILE A 160 4.56 -11.74 24.08
C ILE A 160 4.52 -13.24 23.77
N SER A 161 4.59 -14.06 24.81
CA SER A 161 4.36 -15.51 24.77
C SER A 161 3.28 -15.88 25.79
N GLY A 162 2.41 -16.82 25.43
CA GLY A 162 1.31 -17.24 26.31
C GLY A 162 0.69 -18.57 25.89
N THR A 163 -0.16 -19.12 26.76
CA THR A 163 -0.91 -20.37 26.52
C THR A 163 -2.41 -20.08 26.47
N LEU A 164 -3.07 -20.55 25.43
CA LEU A 164 -4.53 -20.56 25.33
C LEU A 164 -5.05 -21.89 25.90
N LEU A 165 -5.90 -21.81 26.91
CA LEU A 165 -6.62 -22.97 27.44
C LEU A 165 -8.01 -23.00 26.78
N LEU A 166 -8.29 -24.08 26.04
CA LEU A 166 -9.56 -24.35 25.37
C LEU A 166 -10.43 -25.28 26.18
#